data_028763213d4c4baeb78d65134b9c0f34
#
_entry.id   028763213d4c4baeb78d65134b9c0f34
#
_cell.length_a   1.000
_cell.length_b   1.000
_cell.length_c   1.000
_cell.angle_alpha   90.00
_cell.angle_beta   90.00
_cell.angle_gamma   90.00
#
_symmetry.space_group_name_H-M   'P 1'
#
loop_
_entity.id
_entity.type
_entity.pdbx_description
1 polymer ?
#
loop_
_entity_poly.entity_id
_entity_poly.type
_entity_poly.pdbx_seq_one_letter_code
_entity_poly.pdbx_strand_id
1 'polypeptide(L)'
;MNHTKVIGAGLLCRGVVVAAALMISAIVPVEAQTIKVGLILTYSGSDAALGEQIDRAVNLFVKLHDSELPPGVKVELIRRDDTGINPDLAKRLAQELVLRDQVQILTGGQWTPNAMAVAALTKEGKVPFVTMTAGGSAVTLQSPYVVRTGWTLWQTSYPLGEWAAKQGWKNAYTVVSDFAPGHDGEAAFTKSFTEGGGAIVGSVRIPLKTTDYLPYFQKVKDANPDVVYVFNPGGPQATAFMKAFEDIGITKSKIRLIGPSDITYDQELPNMGRSALGVITLGQYSPSATRQANLDFVAAWQKEYGTDSVPTFFAVAGWNGMHAIYDAIKAQNGKIDPDATMKLLHGWSDPTSPGGPIHIDQAGDIVQNLYLRRVEENSGHLANIEFATIEQVGDPWKVFNKK
;
A
#
# COMPACT_ATOMS: atom_id res chain seq x y z
N MET A 1 13.21 -114.76 16.22
CA MET A 1 12.06 -114.91 15.32
C MET A 1 11.16 -113.69 15.45
N ASN A 2 10.84 -113.21 14.28
CA ASN A 2 9.85 -112.21 13.98
C ASN A 2 10.22 -110.71 14.10
N HIS A 3 10.26 -110.15 12.99
CA HIS A 3 10.33 -108.79 12.58
C HIS A 3 9.08 -108.02 12.85
N THR A 4 9.21 -106.72 13.18
CA THR A 4 8.19 -105.80 12.78
C THR A 4 8.82 -104.44 12.52
N LYS A 5 8.69 -104.02 11.29
CA LYS A 5 9.07 -102.63 10.82
C LYS A 5 8.12 -101.61 11.34
N VAL A 6 8.62 -100.49 11.76
CA VAL A 6 7.84 -99.26 11.97
C VAL A 6 8.38 -98.17 11.03
N ILE A 7 7.52 -97.67 10.23
CA ILE A 7 7.73 -96.66 9.21
C ILE A 7 7.67 -95.24 9.94
N GLY A 8 8.72 -94.51 9.84
CA GLY A 8 8.75 -93.08 10.33
C GLY A 8 8.22 -92.13 9.28
N ALA A 9 7.22 -91.36 9.63
CA ALA A 9 6.71 -90.26 8.82
C ALA A 9 7.46 -88.97 9.17
N GLY A 10 8.17 -88.48 8.17
CA GLY A 10 8.86 -87.13 8.33
C GLY A 10 7.88 -86.03 8.11
N LEU A 11 7.76 -85.15 9.12
CA LEU A 11 7.05 -83.88 9.05
C LEU A 11 8.04 -82.80 8.59
N LEU A 12 7.85 -82.27 7.35
CA LEU A 12 8.49 -81.08 6.82
C LEU A 12 7.80 -79.87 7.44
N CYS A 13 8.43 -79.19 8.39
CA CYS A 13 8.08 -77.86 8.78
C CYS A 13 8.65 -76.83 7.75
N ARG A 14 7.77 -76.34 6.87
CA ARG A 14 8.09 -75.15 6.07
C ARG A 14 7.98 -73.90 6.93
N GLY A 15 9.10 -73.33 7.32
CA GLY A 15 9.18 -72.02 7.96
C GLY A 15 8.87 -70.91 6.94
N VAL A 16 7.75 -70.24 7.11
CA VAL A 16 7.44 -69.00 6.39
C VAL A 16 8.21 -67.87 7.08
N VAL A 17 9.30 -67.41 6.44
CA VAL A 17 9.98 -66.15 6.86
C VAL A 17 9.15 -65.00 6.33
N VAL A 18 8.38 -64.34 7.20
CA VAL A 18 7.72 -63.03 6.89
C VAL A 18 8.79 -61.96 7.03
N ALA A 19 9.34 -61.55 5.90
CA ALA A 19 10.18 -60.35 5.82
C ALA A 19 9.29 -59.12 6.00
N ALA A 20 9.21 -58.58 7.21
CA ALA A 20 8.64 -57.26 7.48
C ALA A 20 9.59 -56.20 6.90
N ALA A 21 9.31 -55.73 5.68
CA ALA A 21 9.98 -54.55 5.12
C ALA A 21 9.55 -53.31 5.93
N LEU A 22 10.35 -52.92 6.89
CA LEU A 22 10.28 -51.59 7.51
C LEU A 22 10.56 -50.55 6.44
N MET A 23 9.50 -49.92 5.89
CA MET A 23 9.63 -48.68 5.14
C MET A 23 10.06 -47.59 6.15
N ILE A 24 11.35 -47.43 6.28
CA ILE A 24 11.93 -46.22 6.90
C ILE A 24 11.65 -45.10 5.90
N SER A 25 10.55 -44.38 6.09
CA SER A 25 10.37 -43.09 5.43
C SER A 25 11.54 -42.21 5.84
N ALA A 26 12.53 -42.10 4.94
CA ALA A 26 13.62 -41.14 5.13
C ALA A 26 12.97 -39.75 5.23
N ILE A 27 12.90 -39.21 6.44
CA ILE A 27 12.61 -37.80 6.66
C ILE A 27 13.80 -37.07 6.07
N VAL A 28 13.68 -36.69 4.78
CA VAL A 28 14.64 -35.77 4.16
C VAL A 28 14.52 -34.48 4.97
N PRO A 29 15.58 -34.02 5.62
CA PRO A 29 15.52 -32.74 6.29
C PRO A 29 15.17 -31.69 5.25
N VAL A 30 14.02 -31.02 5.39
CA VAL A 30 13.69 -29.86 4.60
C VAL A 30 14.71 -28.79 4.99
N GLU A 31 15.64 -28.50 4.10
CA GLU A 31 16.59 -27.43 4.31
C GLU A 31 15.83 -26.13 4.51
N ALA A 32 16.04 -25.48 5.63
CA ALA A 32 15.34 -24.24 5.96
C ALA A 32 15.79 -23.16 4.97
N GLN A 33 14.86 -22.72 4.11
CA GLN A 33 15.13 -21.69 3.12
C GLN A 33 14.65 -20.35 3.65
N THR A 34 15.56 -19.39 3.79
CA THR A 34 15.25 -18.03 4.21
C THR A 34 15.12 -17.13 2.99
N ILE A 35 13.93 -16.54 2.81
CA ILE A 35 13.69 -15.52 1.80
C ILE A 35 13.91 -14.16 2.44
N LYS A 36 14.94 -13.45 1.99
CA LYS A 36 15.28 -12.12 2.47
C LYS A 36 14.52 -11.06 1.69
N VAL A 37 13.74 -10.25 2.39
CA VAL A 37 12.97 -9.15 1.83
C VAL A 37 13.54 -7.84 2.37
N GLY A 38 14.04 -6.98 1.50
CA GLY A 38 14.57 -5.67 1.85
C GLY A 38 13.45 -4.64 1.94
N LEU A 39 13.26 -4.04 3.11
CA LEU A 39 12.21 -3.06 3.38
C LEU A 39 12.83 -1.67 3.60
N ILE A 40 12.57 -0.73 2.68
CA ILE A 40 13.05 0.66 2.75
C ILE A 40 11.89 1.58 3.05
N LEU A 41 11.88 2.18 4.24
CA LEU A 41 10.87 3.12 4.72
C LEU A 41 11.54 4.26 5.48
N THR A 42 10.75 5.29 5.78
CA THR A 42 11.17 6.38 6.67
C THR A 42 10.90 5.97 8.12
N TYR A 43 11.96 5.73 8.89
CA TYR A 43 11.86 5.36 10.30
C TYR A 43 12.29 6.49 11.25
N SER A 44 12.83 7.57 10.69
CA SER A 44 13.27 8.75 11.46
C SER A 44 12.78 10.06 10.84
N GLY A 45 12.83 11.15 11.64
CA GLY A 45 12.36 12.47 11.20
C GLY A 45 10.84 12.69 11.34
N SER A 46 10.35 13.76 10.74
CA SER A 46 8.94 14.21 10.86
C SER A 46 7.92 13.24 10.30
N ASP A 47 8.33 12.43 9.33
CA ASP A 47 7.43 11.57 8.57
C ASP A 47 7.53 10.09 8.99
N ALA A 48 8.26 9.80 10.09
CA ALA A 48 8.46 8.45 10.62
C ALA A 48 7.13 7.73 10.94
N ALA A 49 6.13 8.46 11.42
CA ALA A 49 4.81 7.91 11.72
C ALA A 49 4.12 7.27 10.50
N LEU A 50 4.38 7.76 9.28
CA LEU A 50 3.85 7.18 8.05
C LEU A 50 4.53 5.85 7.73
N GLY A 51 5.87 5.79 7.87
CA GLY A 51 6.65 4.56 7.71
C GLY A 51 6.29 3.51 8.76
N GLU A 52 6.04 3.94 9.99
CA GLU A 52 5.60 3.07 11.08
C GLU A 52 4.24 2.39 10.79
N GLN A 53 3.30 3.08 10.18
CA GLN A 53 2.02 2.49 9.76
C GLN A 53 2.23 1.34 8.77
N ILE A 54 3.12 1.53 7.80
CA ILE A 54 3.46 0.47 6.83
C ILE A 54 4.15 -0.69 7.54
N ASP A 55 5.18 -0.42 8.34
CA ASP A 55 5.97 -1.45 9.03
C ASP A 55 5.14 -2.27 10.01
N ARG A 56 4.24 -1.64 10.75
CA ARG A 56 3.29 -2.34 11.63
C ARG A 56 2.38 -3.29 10.84
N ALA A 57 1.86 -2.87 9.69
CA ALA A 57 1.04 -3.74 8.86
C ALA A 57 1.83 -4.90 8.28
N VAL A 58 3.07 -4.66 7.84
CA VAL A 58 4.02 -5.69 7.39
C VAL A 58 4.27 -6.72 8.50
N ASN A 59 4.55 -6.26 9.72
CA ASN A 59 4.78 -7.14 10.87
C ASN A 59 3.53 -7.93 11.25
N LEU A 60 2.37 -7.29 11.26
CA LEU A 60 1.09 -7.94 11.55
C LEU A 60 0.78 -9.03 10.52
N PHE A 61 1.00 -8.73 9.22
CA PHE A 61 0.80 -9.71 8.16
C PHE A 61 1.71 -10.93 8.36
N VAL A 62 3.00 -10.72 8.53
CA VAL A 62 3.97 -11.80 8.76
C VAL A 62 3.57 -12.64 9.98
N LYS A 63 3.22 -11.99 11.10
CA LYS A 63 2.81 -12.67 12.33
C LYS A 63 1.59 -13.58 12.13
N LEU A 64 0.63 -13.17 11.32
CA LEU A 64 -0.62 -13.90 11.12
C LEU A 64 -0.51 -14.99 10.04
N HIS A 65 0.38 -14.82 9.05
CA HIS A 65 0.44 -15.65 7.85
C HIS A 65 1.76 -16.45 7.68
N ASP A 66 2.71 -16.35 8.63
CA ASP A 66 4.01 -17.07 8.54
C ASP A 66 3.83 -18.60 8.40
N SER A 67 2.80 -19.16 9.05
CA SER A 67 2.45 -20.57 8.96
C SER A 67 1.87 -21.01 7.60
N GLU A 68 1.51 -20.10 6.73
CA GLU A 68 1.01 -20.38 5.38
C GLU A 68 2.13 -20.58 4.35
N LEU A 69 3.37 -20.28 4.74
CA LEU A 69 4.52 -20.53 3.88
C LEU A 69 4.79 -22.02 3.72
N PRO A 70 5.40 -22.43 2.62
CA PRO A 70 5.78 -23.83 2.41
C PRO A 70 6.67 -24.35 3.57
N PRO A 71 6.60 -25.63 3.92
CA PRO A 71 7.42 -26.18 5.00
C PRO A 71 8.90 -25.89 4.84
N GLY A 72 9.53 -25.34 5.88
CA GLY A 72 10.94 -24.97 5.89
C GLY A 72 11.25 -23.60 5.27
N VAL A 73 10.27 -22.91 4.66
CA VAL A 73 10.44 -21.54 4.13
C VAL A 73 10.17 -20.52 5.24
N LYS A 74 11.02 -19.50 5.34
CA LYS A 74 10.88 -18.36 6.27
C LYS A 74 11.14 -17.07 5.54
N VAL A 75 10.48 -16.00 5.97
CA VAL A 75 10.74 -14.63 5.51
C VAL A 75 11.59 -13.88 6.55
N GLU A 76 12.68 -13.29 6.11
CA GLU A 76 13.51 -12.38 6.90
C GLU A 76 13.38 -10.96 6.34
N LEU A 77 12.90 -10.02 7.17
CA LEU A 77 12.75 -8.61 6.82
C LEU A 77 14.01 -7.83 7.19
N ILE A 78 14.73 -7.32 6.20
CA ILE A 78 15.92 -6.48 6.39
C ILE A 78 15.54 -5.02 6.15
N ARG A 79 15.47 -4.25 7.24
CA ARG A 79 14.99 -2.87 7.24
C ARG A 79 16.11 -1.87 6.97
N ARG A 80 15.77 -0.78 6.27
CA ARG A 80 16.62 0.38 6.04
C ARG A 80 15.81 1.67 6.18
N ASP A 81 16.38 2.66 6.84
CA ASP A 81 15.81 3.99 7.04
C ASP A 81 16.29 4.95 5.94
N ASP A 82 15.37 5.43 5.12
CA ASP A 82 15.67 6.43 4.08
C ASP A 82 15.63 7.88 4.62
N THR A 83 15.26 8.06 5.88
CA THR A 83 15.24 9.34 6.61
C THR A 83 14.34 10.42 6.00
N GLY A 84 13.40 10.05 5.12
CA GLY A 84 12.51 10.96 4.39
C GLY A 84 12.82 11.00 2.89
N ILE A 85 12.48 12.12 2.22
CA ILE A 85 12.71 12.26 0.78
C ILE A 85 14.22 12.45 0.52
N ASN A 86 14.88 11.35 0.19
CA ASN A 86 16.31 11.30 -0.12
C ASN A 86 16.61 10.20 -1.14
N PRO A 87 16.44 10.47 -2.45
CA PRO A 87 16.57 9.45 -3.50
C PRO A 87 17.99 8.85 -3.59
N ASP A 88 19.05 9.63 -3.33
CA ASP A 88 20.42 9.15 -3.35
C ASP A 88 20.67 8.15 -2.19
N LEU A 89 20.18 8.44 -1.00
CA LEU A 89 20.24 7.53 0.13
C LEU A 89 19.44 6.25 -0.15
N ALA A 90 18.20 6.39 -0.62
CA ALA A 90 17.34 5.25 -0.93
C ALA A 90 17.97 4.31 -1.98
N LYS A 91 18.58 4.88 -3.03
CA LYS A 91 19.32 4.12 -4.03
C LYS A 91 20.50 3.35 -3.41
N ARG A 92 21.31 4.02 -2.57
CA ARG A 92 22.43 3.38 -1.89
C ARG A 92 21.97 2.25 -0.97
N LEU A 93 20.92 2.47 -0.18
CA LEU A 93 20.35 1.45 0.70
C LEU A 93 19.83 0.24 -0.08
N ALA A 94 19.19 0.46 -1.23
CA ALA A 94 18.77 -0.63 -2.09
C ALA A 94 19.98 -1.41 -2.67
N GLN A 95 21.05 -0.72 -3.06
CA GLN A 95 22.28 -1.37 -3.49
C GLN A 95 22.89 -2.24 -2.38
N GLU A 96 22.95 -1.74 -1.15
CA GLU A 96 23.45 -2.49 0.00
C GLU A 96 22.59 -3.75 0.25
N LEU A 97 21.26 -3.61 0.23
CA LEU A 97 20.33 -4.73 0.41
C LEU A 97 20.54 -5.82 -0.67
N VAL A 98 20.69 -5.41 -1.93
CA VAL A 98 20.83 -6.36 -3.04
C VAL A 98 22.23 -7.00 -3.05
N LEU A 99 23.30 -6.20 -2.97
CA LEU A 99 24.67 -6.69 -3.19
C LEU A 99 25.31 -7.30 -1.95
N ARG A 100 25.04 -6.72 -0.77
CA ARG A 100 25.66 -7.16 0.49
C ARG A 100 24.77 -8.14 1.24
N ASP A 101 23.50 -7.76 1.42
CA ASP A 101 22.57 -8.55 2.23
C ASP A 101 21.86 -9.64 1.40
N GLN A 102 21.98 -9.58 0.06
CA GLN A 102 21.46 -10.56 -0.91
C GLN A 102 19.94 -10.78 -0.78
N VAL A 103 19.19 -9.68 -0.69
CA VAL A 103 17.74 -9.77 -0.68
C VAL A 103 17.20 -10.23 -2.03
N GLN A 104 16.18 -11.07 -2.03
CA GLN A 104 15.54 -11.57 -3.24
C GLN A 104 14.40 -10.66 -3.72
N ILE A 105 13.81 -9.88 -2.82
CA ILE A 105 12.70 -8.96 -3.11
C ILE A 105 12.96 -7.66 -2.37
N LEU A 106 12.75 -6.53 -3.02
CA LEU A 106 12.70 -5.20 -2.40
C LEU A 106 11.25 -4.79 -2.18
N THR A 107 10.99 -4.04 -1.11
CA THR A 107 9.66 -3.49 -0.83
C THR A 107 9.73 -2.19 -0.02
N GLY A 108 8.57 -1.58 0.25
CA GLY A 108 8.46 -0.27 0.88
C GLY A 108 8.30 0.83 -0.15
N GLY A 109 9.29 1.71 -0.28
CA GLY A 109 9.25 2.81 -1.25
C GLY A 109 8.18 3.84 -0.90
N GLN A 110 8.32 4.48 0.26
CA GLN A 110 7.34 5.42 0.79
C GLN A 110 7.17 6.67 -0.07
N TRP A 111 8.26 7.23 -0.58
CA TRP A 111 8.29 8.47 -1.32
C TRP A 111 8.54 8.25 -2.81
N THR A 112 7.80 8.94 -3.67
CA THR A 112 7.96 8.82 -5.13
C THR A 112 9.40 9.04 -5.61
N PRO A 113 10.16 10.08 -5.21
CA PRO A 113 11.54 10.25 -5.64
C PRO A 113 12.45 9.09 -5.22
N ASN A 114 12.27 8.57 -4.00
CA ASN A 114 13.03 7.43 -3.48
C ASN A 114 12.69 6.15 -4.26
N ALA A 115 11.39 5.88 -4.45
CA ALA A 115 10.93 4.70 -5.19
C ALA A 115 11.40 4.71 -6.64
N MET A 116 11.43 5.86 -7.31
CA MET A 116 11.98 5.99 -8.67
C MET A 116 13.49 5.67 -8.70
N ALA A 117 14.25 6.13 -7.71
CA ALA A 117 15.68 5.86 -7.62
C ALA A 117 15.97 4.37 -7.34
N VAL A 118 15.16 3.72 -6.51
CA VAL A 118 15.22 2.27 -6.26
C VAL A 118 14.80 1.49 -7.51
N ALA A 119 13.69 1.87 -8.15
CA ALA A 119 13.16 1.22 -9.34
C ALA A 119 14.17 1.19 -10.50
N ALA A 120 14.93 2.27 -10.70
CA ALA A 120 15.98 2.31 -11.74
C ALA A 120 17.04 1.21 -11.54
N LEU A 121 17.37 0.88 -10.28
CA LEU A 121 18.34 -0.16 -9.94
C LEU A 121 17.79 -1.57 -10.20
N THR A 122 16.49 -1.80 -9.98
CA THR A 122 15.88 -3.13 -10.11
C THR A 122 15.95 -3.69 -11.52
N LYS A 123 15.99 -2.82 -12.53
CA LYS A 123 16.11 -3.23 -13.94
C LYS A 123 17.44 -3.94 -14.22
N GLU A 124 18.54 -3.41 -13.72
CA GLU A 124 19.87 -3.98 -13.93
C GLU A 124 20.08 -5.24 -13.05
N GLY A 125 19.64 -5.17 -11.80
CA GLY A 125 19.79 -6.27 -10.83
C GLY A 125 18.76 -7.39 -10.99
N LYS A 126 17.73 -7.23 -11.84
CA LYS A 126 16.57 -8.13 -11.95
C LYS A 126 15.98 -8.48 -10.57
N VAL A 127 15.76 -7.49 -9.73
CA VAL A 127 15.21 -7.68 -8.39
C VAL A 127 13.77 -7.19 -8.35
N PRO A 128 12.77 -8.03 -8.04
CA PRO A 128 11.39 -7.60 -7.87
C PRO A 128 11.27 -6.51 -6.80
N PHE A 129 10.55 -5.45 -7.11
CA PHE A 129 10.25 -4.36 -6.19
C PHE A 129 8.75 -4.14 -6.09
N VAL A 130 8.18 -4.43 -4.93
CA VAL A 130 6.79 -4.15 -4.59
C VAL A 130 6.75 -2.81 -3.87
N THR A 131 6.46 -1.71 -4.59
CA THR A 131 6.29 -0.41 -3.93
C THR A 131 4.92 -0.32 -3.27
N MET A 132 4.93 0.00 -1.97
CA MET A 132 3.71 -0.02 -1.15
C MET A 132 2.93 1.29 -1.22
N THR A 133 3.62 2.43 -1.42
CA THR A 133 2.95 3.74 -1.44
C THR A 133 3.38 4.58 -2.66
N ALA A 134 4.33 5.47 -2.62
CA ALA A 134 4.91 6.21 -3.75
C ALA A 134 3.93 6.60 -4.88
N GLY A 135 3.03 7.56 -4.61
CA GLY A 135 1.85 7.88 -5.43
C GLY A 135 2.08 8.49 -6.84
N GLY A 136 3.33 8.67 -7.31
CA GLY A 136 3.59 9.16 -8.67
C GLY A 136 3.40 8.07 -9.72
N SER A 137 2.66 8.35 -10.80
CA SER A 137 2.29 7.37 -11.82
C SER A 137 3.48 6.79 -12.60
N ALA A 138 4.58 7.53 -12.70
CA ALA A 138 5.75 7.11 -13.48
C ALA A 138 6.61 6.02 -12.81
N VAL A 139 6.38 5.68 -11.54
CA VAL A 139 7.25 4.77 -10.76
C VAL A 139 7.32 3.38 -11.40
N THR A 140 6.20 2.75 -11.74
CA THR A 140 6.16 1.39 -12.29
C THR A 140 6.69 1.32 -13.73
N LEU A 141 6.84 2.46 -14.42
CA LEU A 141 7.44 2.53 -15.75
C LEU A 141 8.99 2.56 -15.75
N GLN A 142 9.61 2.74 -14.56
CA GLN A 142 11.08 2.80 -14.47
C GLN A 142 11.72 1.44 -14.73
N SER A 143 11.02 0.35 -14.45
CA SER A 143 11.55 -1.00 -14.58
C SER A 143 10.43 -2.04 -14.72
N PRO A 144 10.62 -3.10 -15.52
CA PRO A 144 9.67 -4.23 -15.58
C PRO A 144 9.65 -5.07 -14.29
N TYR A 145 10.55 -4.78 -13.34
CA TYR A 145 10.61 -5.44 -12.05
C TYR A 145 9.93 -4.65 -10.93
N VAL A 146 9.01 -3.74 -11.26
CA VAL A 146 8.29 -2.92 -10.28
C VAL A 146 6.80 -3.12 -10.41
N VAL A 147 6.14 -3.39 -9.28
CA VAL A 147 4.68 -3.32 -9.13
C VAL A 147 4.31 -2.47 -7.93
N ARG A 148 3.07 -1.98 -7.89
CA ARG A 148 2.54 -1.14 -6.81
C ARG A 148 1.32 -1.78 -6.17
N THR A 149 1.26 -1.73 -4.83
CA THR A 149 0.11 -2.18 -4.03
C THR A 149 -0.58 -1.06 -3.26
N GLY A 150 -0.16 0.18 -3.47
CA GLY A 150 -0.75 1.38 -2.87
C GLY A 150 -1.77 2.08 -3.78
N TRP A 151 -1.46 3.29 -4.21
CA TRP A 151 -2.32 4.12 -5.06
C TRP A 151 -1.49 5.05 -5.94
N THR A 152 -2.14 5.74 -6.91
CA THR A 152 -1.57 6.90 -7.60
C THR A 152 -2.40 8.15 -7.35
N LEU A 153 -1.76 9.32 -7.47
CA LEU A 153 -2.50 10.57 -7.35
C LEU A 153 -3.45 10.79 -8.52
N TRP A 154 -3.17 10.20 -9.69
CA TRP A 154 -4.11 10.21 -10.79
C TRP A 154 -5.38 9.39 -10.49
N GLN A 155 -5.23 8.22 -9.84
CA GLN A 155 -6.37 7.41 -9.41
C GLN A 155 -7.31 8.18 -8.50
N THR A 156 -6.77 8.88 -7.50
CA THR A 156 -7.58 9.54 -6.47
C THR A 156 -8.06 10.92 -6.91
N SER A 157 -7.39 11.57 -7.87
CA SER A 157 -7.69 12.96 -8.23
C SER A 157 -8.53 13.11 -9.49
N TYR A 158 -8.33 12.24 -10.49
CA TYR A 158 -9.11 12.33 -11.73
C TYR A 158 -10.61 12.05 -11.51
N PRO A 159 -11.02 10.96 -10.86
CA PRO A 159 -12.44 10.72 -10.58
C PRO A 159 -13.03 11.75 -9.59
N LEU A 160 -12.19 12.31 -8.70
CA LEU A 160 -12.63 13.36 -7.78
C LEU A 160 -13.01 14.65 -8.55
N GLY A 161 -12.23 15.00 -9.59
CA GLY A 161 -12.53 16.15 -10.44
C GLY A 161 -13.82 15.95 -11.26
N GLU A 162 -14.04 14.75 -11.81
CA GLU A 162 -15.31 14.38 -12.45
C GLU A 162 -16.51 14.50 -11.49
N TRP A 163 -16.32 14.00 -10.26
CA TRP A 163 -17.36 14.09 -9.23
C TRP A 163 -17.63 15.56 -8.85
N ALA A 164 -16.58 16.36 -8.66
CA ALA A 164 -16.70 17.77 -8.31
C ALA A 164 -17.46 18.58 -9.37
N ALA A 165 -17.18 18.36 -10.66
CA ALA A 165 -17.91 19.00 -11.76
C ALA A 165 -19.41 18.65 -11.74
N LYS A 166 -19.76 17.40 -11.37
CA LYS A 166 -21.15 16.95 -11.25
C LYS A 166 -21.88 17.57 -10.05
N GLN A 167 -21.18 18.17 -9.06
CA GLN A 167 -21.81 18.89 -7.96
C GLN A 167 -22.34 20.28 -8.37
N GLY A 168 -22.09 20.70 -9.59
CA GLY A 168 -22.50 22.02 -10.10
C GLY A 168 -21.50 23.13 -9.76
N TRP A 169 -20.35 22.81 -9.16
CA TRP A 169 -19.26 23.76 -8.92
C TRP A 169 -18.63 24.17 -10.24
N LYS A 170 -18.41 25.47 -10.42
CA LYS A 170 -17.93 26.05 -11.67
C LYS A 170 -16.47 26.48 -11.59
N ASN A 171 -16.04 26.94 -10.42
CA ASN A 171 -14.72 27.52 -10.22
C ASN A 171 -13.95 26.75 -9.17
N ALA A 172 -12.79 26.21 -9.55
CA ALA A 172 -11.90 25.51 -8.62
C ALA A 172 -10.57 26.25 -8.50
N TYR A 173 -9.96 26.18 -7.34
CA TYR A 173 -8.58 26.58 -7.08
C TYR A 173 -7.77 25.35 -6.66
N THR A 174 -6.53 25.20 -7.17
CA THR A 174 -5.67 24.07 -6.78
C THR A 174 -4.57 24.51 -5.84
N VAL A 175 -4.36 23.74 -4.76
CA VAL A 175 -3.31 23.96 -3.75
C VAL A 175 -2.60 22.64 -3.52
N VAL A 176 -1.38 22.50 -3.99
CA VAL A 176 -0.67 21.23 -3.91
C VAL A 176 0.77 21.39 -3.42
N SER A 177 1.30 20.38 -2.76
CA SER A 177 2.72 20.33 -2.43
C SER A 177 3.57 20.24 -3.69
N ASP A 178 4.68 21.00 -3.72
CA ASP A 178 5.54 21.17 -4.90
C ASP A 178 6.52 20.01 -5.06
N PHE A 179 5.99 18.85 -5.50
CA PHE A 179 6.77 17.67 -5.90
C PHE A 179 5.91 16.77 -6.80
N ALA A 180 6.52 15.71 -7.37
CA ALA A 180 5.89 14.93 -8.43
C ALA A 180 4.45 14.44 -8.14
N PRO A 181 4.11 13.83 -6.98
CA PRO A 181 2.73 13.47 -6.67
C PRO A 181 1.76 14.67 -6.64
N GLY A 182 2.20 15.81 -6.12
CA GLY A 182 1.38 17.04 -6.12
C GLY A 182 1.06 17.51 -7.54
N HIS A 183 2.06 17.50 -8.41
CA HIS A 183 1.87 17.83 -9.82
C HIS A 183 0.93 16.84 -10.54
N ASP A 184 1.07 15.54 -10.25
CA ASP A 184 0.20 14.50 -10.78
C ASP A 184 -1.27 14.72 -10.34
N GLY A 185 -1.49 14.97 -9.05
CA GLY A 185 -2.82 15.23 -8.51
C GLY A 185 -3.46 16.50 -9.08
N GLU A 186 -2.69 17.60 -9.17
CA GLU A 186 -3.13 18.85 -9.78
C GLU A 186 -3.53 18.66 -11.24
N ALA A 187 -2.68 17.97 -12.02
CA ALA A 187 -2.94 17.72 -13.44
C ALA A 187 -4.19 16.85 -13.65
N ALA A 188 -4.32 15.79 -12.85
CA ALA A 188 -5.45 14.86 -12.90
C ALA A 188 -6.78 15.56 -12.59
N PHE A 189 -6.83 16.29 -11.47
CA PHE A 189 -8.01 17.03 -11.05
C PHE A 189 -8.37 18.12 -12.07
N THR A 190 -7.39 18.93 -12.49
CA THR A 190 -7.59 20.01 -13.48
C THR A 190 -8.18 19.45 -14.76
N LYS A 191 -7.60 18.35 -15.28
CA LYS A 191 -8.08 17.73 -16.52
C LYS A 191 -9.56 17.32 -16.39
N SER A 192 -9.89 16.51 -15.41
CA SER A 192 -11.26 15.98 -15.30
C SER A 192 -12.29 17.03 -14.90
N PHE A 193 -11.93 18.00 -14.06
CA PHE A 193 -12.83 19.07 -13.67
C PHE A 193 -13.16 20.00 -14.84
N THR A 194 -12.14 20.33 -15.69
CA THR A 194 -12.36 21.18 -16.87
C THR A 194 -13.10 20.43 -17.98
N GLU A 195 -12.84 19.16 -18.20
CA GLU A 195 -13.61 18.30 -19.10
C GLU A 195 -15.09 18.21 -18.67
N GLY A 196 -15.35 18.25 -17.37
CA GLY A 196 -16.71 18.33 -16.79
C GLY A 196 -17.35 19.72 -16.86
N GLY A 197 -16.73 20.71 -17.50
CA GLY A 197 -17.24 22.06 -17.72
C GLY A 197 -16.95 23.04 -16.56
N GLY A 198 -16.05 22.72 -15.64
CA GLY A 198 -15.51 23.63 -14.65
C GLY A 198 -14.34 24.46 -15.15
N ALA A 199 -13.88 25.45 -14.38
CA ALA A 199 -12.73 26.29 -14.65
C ALA A 199 -11.77 26.32 -13.45
N ILE A 200 -10.48 26.28 -13.71
CA ILE A 200 -9.44 26.53 -12.69
C ILE A 200 -9.18 28.03 -12.64
N VAL A 201 -9.60 28.69 -11.56
CA VAL A 201 -9.47 30.15 -11.39
C VAL A 201 -8.14 30.57 -10.77
N GLY A 202 -7.33 29.60 -10.34
CA GLY A 202 -5.99 29.82 -9.84
C GLY A 202 -5.36 28.54 -9.32
N SER A 203 -4.05 28.56 -9.19
CA SER A 203 -3.27 27.46 -8.65
C SER A 203 -2.10 27.95 -7.83
N VAL A 204 -1.69 27.16 -6.84
CA VAL A 204 -0.49 27.40 -6.07
C VAL A 204 0.18 26.09 -5.68
N ARG A 205 1.51 26.06 -5.82
CA ARG A 205 2.35 24.96 -5.36
C ARG A 205 3.12 25.40 -4.14
N ILE A 206 3.04 24.60 -3.08
CA ILE A 206 3.61 24.92 -1.77
C ILE A 206 4.86 24.07 -1.57
N PRO A 207 6.04 24.65 -1.30
CA PRO A 207 7.24 23.89 -1.01
C PRO A 207 7.05 22.92 0.17
N LEU A 208 7.54 21.69 0.08
CA LEU A 208 7.36 20.63 1.08
C LEU A 208 7.79 21.00 2.50
N LYS A 209 8.76 21.90 2.64
CA LYS A 209 9.27 22.36 3.95
C LYS A 209 8.57 23.62 4.46
N THR A 210 7.46 24.04 3.84
CA THR A 210 6.71 25.22 4.25
C THR A 210 6.05 24.97 5.62
N THR A 211 6.20 25.91 6.52
CA THR A 211 5.53 25.94 7.83
C THR A 211 4.48 27.04 7.93
N ASP A 212 4.51 28.02 7.03
CA ASP A 212 3.54 29.11 6.95
C ASP A 212 2.70 28.99 5.68
N TYR A 213 1.44 28.59 5.84
CA TYR A 213 0.47 28.40 4.76
C TYR A 213 -0.39 29.63 4.49
N LEU A 214 -0.42 30.62 5.41
CA LEU A 214 -1.33 31.76 5.32
C LEU A 214 -1.20 32.58 4.04
N PRO A 215 0.01 32.91 3.52
CA PRO A 215 0.13 33.67 2.27
C PRO A 215 -0.47 32.96 1.05
N TYR A 216 -0.45 31.64 1.06
CA TYR A 216 -1.03 30.83 -0.02
C TYR A 216 -2.56 30.81 0.08
N PHE A 217 -3.11 30.68 1.28
CA PHE A 217 -4.55 30.65 1.49
C PHE A 217 -5.21 32.01 1.31
N GLN A 218 -4.49 33.11 1.53
CA GLN A 218 -5.01 34.42 1.20
C GLN A 218 -5.35 34.52 -0.29
N LYS A 219 -4.51 33.96 -1.20
CA LYS A 219 -4.78 33.92 -2.65
C LYS A 219 -6.03 33.11 -2.97
N VAL A 220 -6.24 32.01 -2.27
CA VAL A 220 -7.47 31.19 -2.39
C VAL A 220 -8.68 31.98 -1.98
N LYS A 221 -8.61 32.68 -0.84
CA LYS A 221 -9.70 33.51 -0.30
C LYS A 221 -10.07 34.67 -1.26
N ASP A 222 -9.05 35.32 -1.80
CA ASP A 222 -9.24 36.44 -2.74
C ASP A 222 -9.86 35.98 -4.07
N ALA A 223 -9.51 34.78 -4.54
CA ALA A 223 -10.09 34.17 -5.73
C ALA A 223 -11.53 33.68 -5.55
N ASN A 224 -11.96 33.44 -4.28
CA ASN A 224 -13.30 33.02 -3.87
C ASN A 224 -13.88 31.90 -4.77
N PRO A 225 -13.21 30.75 -4.93
CA PRO A 225 -13.69 29.64 -5.74
C PRO A 225 -14.87 28.92 -5.08
N ASP A 226 -15.63 28.12 -5.84
CA ASP A 226 -16.63 27.20 -5.29
C ASP A 226 -15.98 26.05 -4.49
N VAL A 227 -14.83 25.58 -4.99
CA VAL A 227 -14.10 24.43 -4.43
C VAL A 227 -12.58 24.63 -4.50
N VAL A 228 -11.90 24.14 -3.47
CA VAL A 228 -10.42 24.06 -3.45
C VAL A 228 -10.04 22.58 -3.48
N TYR A 229 -9.32 22.18 -4.52
CA TYR A 229 -8.63 20.90 -4.55
C TYR A 229 -7.29 21.04 -3.84
N VAL A 230 -7.04 20.14 -2.89
CA VAL A 230 -5.81 20.15 -2.10
C VAL A 230 -5.12 18.80 -2.17
N PHE A 231 -3.80 18.83 -2.37
CA PHE A 231 -2.93 17.72 -2.03
C PHE A 231 -1.78 18.18 -1.15
N ASN A 232 -1.70 17.57 0.02
CA ASN A 232 -0.57 17.68 0.94
C ASN A 232 -0.30 16.26 1.47
N PRO A 233 0.96 15.81 1.57
CA PRO A 233 1.25 14.49 2.17
C PRO A 233 0.61 14.34 3.54
N GLY A 234 0.15 13.13 3.86
CA GLY A 234 -0.46 12.82 5.15
C GLY A 234 0.46 13.12 6.34
N GLY A 235 -0.05 12.92 7.55
CA GLY A 235 0.70 13.15 8.77
C GLY A 235 0.62 14.59 9.30
N PRO A 236 1.59 15.03 10.14
CA PRO A 236 1.54 16.33 10.82
C PRO A 236 1.43 17.54 9.90
N GLN A 237 1.93 17.45 8.67
CA GLN A 237 1.81 18.52 7.67
C GLN A 237 0.35 18.77 7.28
N ALA A 238 -0.45 17.70 7.13
CA ALA A 238 -1.87 17.83 6.85
C ALA A 238 -2.62 18.53 7.99
N THR A 239 -2.26 18.25 9.23
CA THR A 239 -2.82 18.94 10.40
C THR A 239 -2.49 20.44 10.40
N ALA A 240 -1.23 20.81 10.16
CA ALA A 240 -0.82 22.21 10.11
C ALA A 240 -1.53 22.96 8.97
N PHE A 241 -1.67 22.33 7.83
CA PHE A 241 -2.43 22.83 6.68
C PHE A 241 -3.90 23.10 7.03
N MET A 242 -4.58 22.11 7.63
CA MET A 242 -6.00 22.23 8.00
C MET A 242 -6.25 23.33 9.02
N LYS A 243 -5.37 23.48 10.01
CA LYS A 243 -5.45 24.58 11.00
C LYS A 243 -5.29 25.96 10.34
N ALA A 244 -4.29 26.11 9.48
CA ALA A 244 -4.10 27.37 8.76
C ALA A 244 -5.28 27.71 7.83
N PHE A 245 -5.94 26.69 7.26
CA PHE A 245 -7.15 26.86 6.46
C PHE A 245 -8.34 27.37 7.30
N GLU A 246 -8.44 26.89 8.55
CA GLU A 246 -9.41 27.39 9.52
C GLU A 246 -9.11 28.82 9.98
N ASP A 247 -7.84 29.10 10.33
CA ASP A 247 -7.39 30.39 10.87
C ASP A 247 -7.68 31.56 9.92
N ILE A 248 -7.53 31.34 8.60
CA ILE A 248 -7.89 32.35 7.61
C ILE A 248 -9.40 32.49 7.37
N GLY A 249 -10.20 31.61 8.00
CA GLY A 249 -11.64 31.65 7.99
C GLY A 249 -12.32 31.06 6.74
N ILE A 250 -11.57 30.29 5.91
CA ILE A 250 -12.15 29.65 4.70
C ILE A 250 -13.14 28.57 5.12
N THR A 251 -12.93 27.83 6.19
CA THR A 251 -13.86 26.82 6.72
C THR A 251 -15.25 27.36 7.06
N LYS A 252 -15.37 28.68 7.33
CA LYS A 252 -16.63 29.39 7.62
C LYS A 252 -17.26 29.99 6.35
N SER A 253 -16.61 29.88 5.22
CA SER A 253 -17.09 30.39 3.94
C SER A 253 -17.94 29.34 3.21
N LYS A 254 -18.35 29.66 1.97
CA LYS A 254 -19.01 28.70 1.06
C LYS A 254 -18.03 27.82 0.29
N ILE A 255 -16.73 28.10 0.40
CA ILE A 255 -15.68 27.36 -0.30
C ILE A 255 -15.60 25.93 0.26
N ARG A 256 -15.66 24.95 -0.62
CA ARG A 256 -15.55 23.55 -0.26
C ARG A 256 -14.09 23.10 -0.36
N LEU A 257 -13.65 22.27 0.59
CA LEU A 257 -12.31 21.65 0.57
C LEU A 257 -12.46 20.20 0.17
N ILE A 258 -11.74 19.80 -0.87
CA ILE A 258 -11.69 18.41 -1.35
C ILE A 258 -10.25 18.01 -1.69
N GLY A 259 -9.97 16.71 -1.69
CA GLY A 259 -8.66 16.18 -2.07
C GLY A 259 -8.58 14.66 -1.95
N PRO A 260 -7.41 14.08 -2.17
CA PRO A 260 -7.17 12.68 -1.86
C PRO A 260 -7.15 12.43 -0.34
N SER A 261 -7.09 11.16 0.06
CA SER A 261 -7.14 10.72 1.47
C SER A 261 -6.15 11.41 2.40
N ASP A 262 -5.04 11.85 1.84
CA ASP A 262 -3.89 12.42 2.54
C ASP A 262 -4.27 13.62 3.42
N ILE A 263 -5.19 14.47 2.92
CA ILE A 263 -5.57 15.72 3.63
C ILE A 263 -6.47 15.51 4.84
N THR A 264 -7.10 14.34 4.97
CA THR A 264 -7.87 13.93 6.16
C THR A 264 -7.31 12.61 6.71
N TYR A 265 -5.99 12.58 6.90
CA TYR A 265 -5.27 11.41 7.38
C TYR A 265 -5.85 10.93 8.71
N ASP A 266 -6.34 9.70 8.78
CA ASP A 266 -7.18 9.20 9.88
C ASP A 266 -6.51 9.36 11.26
N GLN A 267 -5.20 9.12 11.34
CA GLN A 267 -4.43 9.23 12.58
C GLN A 267 -4.33 10.68 13.09
N GLU A 268 -4.44 11.66 12.20
CA GLU A 268 -4.33 13.08 12.49
C GLU A 268 -5.69 13.78 12.69
N LEU A 269 -6.80 13.13 12.41
CA LEU A 269 -8.13 13.72 12.59
C LEU A 269 -8.36 14.30 14.00
N PRO A 270 -7.93 13.65 15.10
CA PRO A 270 -8.04 14.22 16.44
C PRO A 270 -7.27 15.55 16.58
N ASN A 271 -6.11 15.66 15.93
CA ASN A 271 -5.27 16.86 15.95
C ASN A 271 -5.81 17.98 15.05
N MET A 272 -6.46 17.62 13.94
CA MET A 272 -7.13 18.58 13.04
C MET A 272 -8.37 19.19 13.69
N GLY A 273 -9.07 18.41 14.53
CA GLY A 273 -10.28 18.87 15.20
C GLY A 273 -11.37 19.31 14.21
N ARG A 274 -12.15 20.30 14.61
CA ARG A 274 -13.30 20.78 13.81
C ARG A 274 -12.94 21.37 12.44
N SER A 275 -11.67 21.70 12.20
CA SER A 275 -11.22 22.20 10.90
C SER A 275 -11.39 21.17 9.78
N ALA A 276 -11.34 19.89 10.12
CA ALA A 276 -11.55 18.78 9.16
C ALA A 276 -13.03 18.45 8.92
N LEU A 277 -13.95 18.90 9.77
CA LEU A 277 -15.37 18.50 9.71
C LEU A 277 -16.01 18.90 8.38
N GLY A 278 -16.62 17.92 7.71
CA GLY A 278 -17.29 18.12 6.42
C GLY A 278 -16.35 18.11 5.20
N VAL A 279 -15.05 18.00 5.38
CA VAL A 279 -14.09 17.85 4.27
C VAL A 279 -14.38 16.54 3.54
N ILE A 280 -14.40 16.61 2.20
CA ILE A 280 -14.65 15.45 1.34
C ILE A 280 -13.35 15.02 0.68
N THR A 281 -13.07 13.72 0.75
CA THR A 281 -11.90 13.12 0.12
C THR A 281 -12.27 11.91 -0.73
N LEU A 282 -11.42 11.60 -1.70
CA LEU A 282 -11.48 10.34 -2.43
C LEU A 282 -10.25 9.51 -2.10
N GLY A 283 -10.46 8.28 -1.66
CA GLY A 283 -9.38 7.38 -1.31
C GLY A 283 -9.78 5.92 -1.27
N GLN A 284 -8.80 5.07 -1.11
CA GLN A 284 -8.94 3.61 -1.21
C GLN A 284 -9.34 2.93 0.10
N TYR A 285 -9.41 3.66 1.21
CA TYR A 285 -9.63 3.05 2.52
C TYR A 285 -10.16 4.05 3.56
N SER A 286 -10.98 3.53 4.46
CA SER A 286 -11.30 4.16 5.75
C SER A 286 -11.33 3.08 6.83
N PRO A 287 -10.72 3.30 8.01
CA PRO A 287 -10.81 2.37 9.14
C PRO A 287 -12.24 2.22 9.66
N SER A 288 -13.12 3.20 9.38
CA SER A 288 -14.54 3.18 9.77
C SER A 288 -15.44 2.38 8.82
N ALA A 289 -14.88 1.80 7.75
CA ALA A 289 -15.66 1.01 6.80
C ALA A 289 -16.18 -0.30 7.41
N THR A 290 -17.40 -0.69 7.02
CA THR A 290 -18.13 -1.81 7.63
C THR A 290 -17.95 -3.14 6.86
N ARG A 291 -17.13 -3.20 5.82
CA ARG A 291 -16.82 -4.45 5.11
C ARG A 291 -16.06 -5.41 6.03
N GLN A 292 -16.41 -6.71 5.96
CA GLN A 292 -15.90 -7.72 6.90
C GLN A 292 -14.37 -7.76 6.93
N ALA A 293 -13.71 -7.74 5.76
CA ALA A 293 -12.25 -7.75 5.69
C ALA A 293 -11.62 -6.57 6.45
N ASN A 294 -12.25 -5.38 6.43
CA ASN A 294 -11.78 -4.24 7.22
C ASN A 294 -12.02 -4.46 8.72
N LEU A 295 -13.18 -4.96 9.12
CA LEU A 295 -13.48 -5.23 10.53
C LEU A 295 -12.49 -6.22 11.13
N ASP A 296 -12.16 -7.28 10.39
CA ASP A 296 -11.18 -8.29 10.81
C ASP A 296 -9.77 -7.70 10.91
N PHE A 297 -9.37 -6.88 9.93
CA PHE A 297 -8.07 -6.19 9.93
C PHE A 297 -7.95 -5.21 11.09
N VAL A 298 -8.95 -4.36 11.32
CA VAL A 298 -8.97 -3.40 12.45
C VAL A 298 -8.93 -4.14 13.78
N ALA A 299 -9.68 -5.23 13.94
CA ALA A 299 -9.66 -6.03 15.16
C ALA A 299 -8.29 -6.68 15.43
N ALA A 300 -7.65 -7.22 14.37
CA ALA A 300 -6.29 -7.77 14.47
C ALA A 300 -5.26 -6.68 14.80
N TRP A 301 -5.37 -5.51 14.16
CA TRP A 301 -4.52 -4.34 14.42
C TRP A 301 -4.64 -3.87 15.87
N GLN A 302 -5.85 -3.67 16.37
CA GLN A 302 -6.08 -3.21 17.74
C GLN A 302 -5.65 -4.22 18.80
N LYS A 303 -5.80 -5.51 18.53
CA LYS A 303 -5.28 -6.57 19.38
C LYS A 303 -3.76 -6.52 19.52
N GLU A 304 -3.06 -6.16 18.45
CA GLU A 304 -1.60 -6.11 18.43
C GLU A 304 -1.03 -4.79 18.96
N TYR A 305 -1.64 -3.66 18.60
CA TYR A 305 -1.07 -2.32 18.80
C TYR A 305 -1.87 -1.45 19.78
N GLY A 306 -2.92 -2.01 20.40
CA GLY A 306 -3.79 -1.31 21.35
C GLY A 306 -5.07 -0.76 20.73
N THR A 307 -6.11 -0.66 21.53
CA THR A 307 -7.48 -0.27 21.12
C THR A 307 -7.57 1.12 20.53
N ASP A 308 -6.69 2.02 20.94
CA ASP A 308 -6.66 3.41 20.46
C ASP A 308 -5.83 3.56 19.16
N SER A 309 -5.15 2.48 18.72
CA SER A 309 -4.36 2.49 17.50
C SER A 309 -5.27 2.28 16.29
N VAL A 310 -5.16 3.20 15.32
CA VAL A 310 -5.98 3.21 14.10
C VAL A 310 -5.09 2.90 12.90
N PRO A 311 -5.40 1.83 12.12
CA PRO A 311 -4.69 1.60 10.87
C PRO A 311 -5.13 2.62 9.81
N THR A 312 -4.20 3.03 8.96
CA THR A 312 -4.46 3.99 7.89
C THR A 312 -4.33 3.34 6.52
N PHE A 313 -4.60 4.09 5.45
CA PHE A 313 -4.39 3.60 4.09
C PHE A 313 -2.92 3.27 3.79
N PHE A 314 -1.94 3.84 4.53
CA PHE A 314 -0.54 3.39 4.49
C PHE A 314 -0.39 1.97 5.04
N ALA A 315 -1.06 1.67 6.14
CA ALA A 315 -1.06 0.32 6.71
C ALA A 315 -1.65 -0.70 5.72
N VAL A 316 -2.78 -0.37 5.08
CA VAL A 316 -3.41 -1.25 4.07
C VAL A 316 -2.48 -1.49 2.88
N ALA A 317 -1.75 -0.47 2.42
CA ALA A 317 -0.78 -0.63 1.34
C ALA A 317 0.38 -1.58 1.73
N GLY A 318 0.85 -1.50 2.98
CA GLY A 318 1.84 -2.44 3.55
C GLY A 318 1.31 -3.87 3.65
N TRP A 319 0.08 -4.03 4.15
CA TRP A 319 -0.63 -5.32 4.20
C TRP A 319 -0.74 -5.96 2.83
N ASN A 320 -1.27 -5.24 1.85
CA ASN A 320 -1.42 -5.70 0.47
C ASN A 320 -0.07 -6.07 -0.17
N GLY A 321 0.97 -5.28 0.11
CA GLY A 321 2.33 -5.54 -0.38
C GLY A 321 2.90 -6.84 0.15
N MET A 322 2.75 -7.12 1.44
CA MET A 322 3.19 -8.38 2.02
C MET A 322 2.37 -9.56 1.55
N HIS A 323 1.04 -9.39 1.36
CA HIS A 323 0.19 -10.43 0.81
C HIS A 323 0.65 -10.84 -0.59
N ALA A 324 0.87 -9.88 -1.49
CA ALA A 324 1.39 -10.15 -2.83
C ALA A 324 2.75 -10.87 -2.81
N ILE A 325 3.66 -10.45 -1.92
CA ILE A 325 4.98 -11.09 -1.73
C ILE A 325 4.82 -12.53 -1.24
N TYR A 326 3.97 -12.78 -0.23
CA TYR A 326 3.74 -14.12 0.31
C TYR A 326 3.13 -15.06 -0.72
N ASP A 327 2.17 -14.59 -1.51
CA ASP A 327 1.58 -15.39 -2.59
C ASP A 327 2.61 -15.72 -3.67
N ALA A 328 3.49 -14.78 -4.02
CA ALA A 328 4.59 -15.05 -4.95
C ALA A 328 5.59 -16.08 -4.38
N ILE A 329 5.89 -16.04 -3.08
CA ILE A 329 6.74 -17.01 -2.40
C ILE A 329 6.08 -18.39 -2.36
N LYS A 330 4.79 -18.46 -2.00
CA LYS A 330 4.01 -19.70 -1.97
C LYS A 330 3.94 -20.37 -3.35
N ALA A 331 3.61 -19.60 -4.39
CA ALA A 331 3.48 -20.10 -5.75
C ALA A 331 4.81 -20.66 -6.33
N GLN A 332 5.95 -20.17 -5.84
CA GLN A 332 7.28 -20.64 -6.23
C GLN A 332 7.89 -21.66 -5.26
N ASN A 333 7.10 -22.09 -4.28
CA ASN A 333 7.55 -23.01 -3.22
C ASN A 333 8.88 -22.55 -2.57
N GLY A 334 9.02 -21.24 -2.36
CA GLY A 334 10.19 -20.60 -1.75
C GLY A 334 11.38 -20.38 -2.70
N LYS A 335 11.39 -20.91 -3.90
CA LYS A 335 12.49 -20.74 -4.87
C LYS A 335 12.26 -19.50 -5.72
N ILE A 336 12.63 -18.33 -5.20
CA ILE A 336 12.38 -17.05 -5.87
C ILE A 336 13.20 -16.93 -7.16
N ASP A 337 12.49 -16.92 -8.29
CA ASP A 337 12.99 -16.50 -9.60
C ASP A 337 12.41 -15.09 -9.91
N PRO A 338 13.24 -14.11 -10.23
CA PRO A 338 12.77 -12.74 -10.46
C PRO A 338 11.73 -12.60 -11.58
N ASP A 339 11.98 -13.26 -12.73
CA ASP A 339 11.09 -13.17 -13.89
C ASP A 339 9.75 -13.88 -13.60
N ALA A 340 9.79 -15.05 -12.95
CA ALA A 340 8.59 -15.77 -12.51
C ALA A 340 7.83 -14.96 -11.43
N THR A 341 8.54 -14.33 -10.48
CA THR A 341 7.92 -13.48 -9.48
C THR A 341 7.16 -12.32 -10.13
N MET A 342 7.78 -11.62 -11.08
CA MET A 342 7.10 -10.52 -11.78
C MET A 342 5.90 -11.00 -12.59
N LYS A 343 6.00 -12.17 -13.22
CA LYS A 343 4.85 -12.76 -13.94
C LYS A 343 3.67 -13.08 -13.01
N LEU A 344 3.95 -13.50 -11.79
CA LEU A 344 2.91 -13.75 -10.77
C LEU A 344 2.30 -12.45 -10.25
N LEU A 345 3.15 -11.43 -10.01
CA LEU A 345 2.71 -10.14 -9.49
C LEU A 345 1.88 -9.36 -10.52
N HIS A 346 2.23 -9.39 -11.82
CA HIS A 346 1.37 -8.85 -12.87
C HIS A 346 0.12 -9.73 -13.02
N GLY A 347 -1.04 -9.20 -12.63
CA GLY A 347 -2.30 -9.95 -12.59
C GLY A 347 -2.62 -10.59 -11.22
N TRP A 348 -1.75 -10.39 -10.21
CA TRP A 348 -2.09 -10.76 -8.84
C TRP A 348 -3.35 -10.05 -8.37
N SER A 349 -4.20 -10.76 -7.61
CA SER A 349 -5.46 -10.21 -7.10
C SER A 349 -5.74 -10.70 -5.69
N ASP A 350 -6.38 -9.83 -4.91
CA ASP A 350 -6.86 -10.14 -3.57
C ASP A 350 -8.30 -9.63 -3.42
N PRO A 351 -9.30 -10.53 -3.32
CA PRO A 351 -10.68 -10.14 -3.05
C PRO A 351 -10.93 -9.76 -1.60
N THR A 352 -9.97 -10.02 -0.71
CA THR A 352 -10.10 -9.91 0.76
C THR A 352 -9.29 -8.77 1.38
N SER A 353 -8.72 -7.89 0.55
CA SER A 353 -8.00 -6.71 1.05
C SER A 353 -8.92 -5.84 1.95
N PRO A 354 -8.40 -5.28 3.05
CA PRO A 354 -9.17 -4.38 3.92
C PRO A 354 -9.80 -3.20 3.18
N GLY A 355 -9.16 -2.75 2.10
CA GLY A 355 -9.67 -1.70 1.20
C GLY A 355 -10.77 -2.17 0.24
N GLY A 356 -11.12 -3.48 0.21
CA GLY A 356 -11.98 -4.09 -0.80
C GLY A 356 -11.16 -4.79 -1.90
N PRO A 357 -11.81 -5.41 -2.90
CA PRO A 357 -11.13 -6.20 -3.91
C PRO A 357 -10.14 -5.37 -4.73
N ILE A 358 -8.95 -5.95 -4.93
CA ILE A 358 -7.83 -5.35 -5.65
C ILE A 358 -7.22 -6.32 -6.65
N HIS A 359 -6.56 -5.79 -7.67
CA HIS A 359 -5.64 -6.54 -8.50
C HIS A 359 -4.53 -5.63 -9.04
N ILE A 360 -3.42 -6.23 -9.48
CA ILE A 360 -2.32 -5.52 -10.16
C ILE A 360 -2.50 -5.71 -11.67
N ASP A 361 -2.58 -4.62 -12.42
CA ASP A 361 -2.72 -4.63 -13.87
C ASP A 361 -1.41 -4.98 -14.60
N GLN A 362 -1.48 -5.09 -15.92
CA GLN A 362 -0.30 -5.38 -16.76
C GLN A 362 0.72 -4.23 -16.80
N ALA A 363 0.36 -3.03 -16.38
CA ALA A 363 1.27 -1.90 -16.22
C ALA A 363 1.96 -1.89 -14.85
N GLY A 364 1.66 -2.87 -13.99
CA GLY A 364 2.23 -3.02 -12.66
C GLY A 364 1.56 -2.13 -11.61
N ASP A 365 0.41 -1.51 -11.90
CA ASP A 365 -0.32 -0.71 -10.92
C ASP A 365 -1.52 -1.43 -10.35
N ILE A 366 -1.85 -1.06 -9.11
CA ILE A 366 -3.05 -1.54 -8.45
C ILE A 366 -4.30 -0.97 -9.10
N VAL A 367 -5.30 -1.83 -9.31
CA VAL A 367 -6.68 -1.48 -9.62
C VAL A 367 -7.50 -1.78 -8.38
N GLN A 368 -8.27 -0.83 -7.89
CA GLN A 368 -8.96 -0.92 -6.61
C GLN A 368 -10.22 -0.06 -6.57
N ASN A 369 -11.08 -0.34 -5.61
CA ASN A 369 -12.20 0.53 -5.32
C ASN A 369 -11.70 1.82 -4.66
N LEU A 370 -12.34 2.93 -5.00
CA LEU A 370 -12.15 4.22 -4.35
C LEU A 370 -13.45 4.67 -3.71
N TYR A 371 -13.34 5.31 -2.57
CA TYR A 371 -14.47 5.73 -1.76
C TYR A 371 -14.47 7.23 -1.61
N LEU A 372 -15.60 7.87 -1.95
CA LEU A 372 -15.87 9.23 -1.51
C LEU A 372 -16.14 9.19 -0.01
N ARG A 373 -15.36 9.93 0.74
CA ARG A 373 -15.41 9.97 2.20
C ARG A 373 -15.68 11.40 2.65
N ARG A 374 -16.41 11.53 3.76
CA ARG A 374 -16.61 12.81 4.43
C ARG A 374 -16.18 12.66 5.88
N VAL A 375 -15.49 13.67 6.40
CA VAL A 375 -15.19 13.73 7.83
C VAL A 375 -16.47 14.07 8.58
N GLU A 376 -16.89 13.15 9.43
CA GLU A 376 -18.10 13.27 10.25
C GLU A 376 -17.78 12.97 11.72
N GLU A 377 -18.65 13.43 12.60
CA GLU A 377 -18.61 13.07 14.00
C GLU A 377 -19.26 11.69 14.18
N ASN A 378 -18.50 10.71 14.63
CA ASN A 378 -18.93 9.34 14.85
C ASN A 378 -18.58 8.90 16.26
N SER A 379 -19.58 8.66 17.10
CA SER A 379 -19.42 8.20 18.49
C SER A 379 -18.46 9.08 19.33
N GLY A 380 -18.50 10.40 19.12
CA GLY A 380 -17.67 11.37 19.83
C GLY A 380 -16.26 11.59 19.27
N HIS A 381 -15.95 10.99 18.14
CA HIS A 381 -14.66 11.14 17.43
C HIS A 381 -14.90 11.55 15.97
N LEU A 382 -13.94 12.23 15.37
CA LEU A 382 -13.95 12.49 13.94
C LEU A 382 -13.51 11.23 13.17
N ALA A 383 -14.24 10.90 12.11
CA ALA A 383 -13.94 9.77 11.26
C ALA A 383 -14.21 10.09 9.79
N ASN A 384 -13.46 9.48 8.89
CA ASN A 384 -13.74 9.49 7.45
C ASN A 384 -14.85 8.47 7.15
N ILE A 385 -16.07 8.94 6.89
CA ILE A 385 -17.22 8.08 6.59
C ILE A 385 -17.38 7.96 5.08
N GLU A 386 -17.33 6.72 4.59
CA GLU A 386 -17.54 6.40 3.17
C GLU A 386 -19.04 6.57 2.80
N PHE A 387 -19.34 7.32 1.74
CA PHE A 387 -20.73 7.56 1.32
C PHE A 387 -21.00 7.20 -0.15
N ALA A 388 -19.96 6.96 -0.96
CA ALA A 388 -20.10 6.45 -2.32
C ALA A 388 -18.84 5.70 -2.74
N THR A 389 -19.00 4.77 -3.68
CA THR A 389 -17.90 3.93 -4.22
C THR A 389 -17.75 4.18 -5.71
N ILE A 390 -16.49 4.26 -6.16
CA ILE A 390 -16.10 4.17 -7.56
C ILE A 390 -15.32 2.88 -7.70
N GLU A 391 -15.90 1.93 -8.43
CA GLU A 391 -15.35 0.56 -8.47
C GLU A 391 -14.20 0.42 -9.46
N GLN A 392 -13.21 -0.39 -9.09
CA GLN A 392 -12.12 -0.89 -9.94
C GLN A 392 -11.42 0.20 -10.76
N VAL A 393 -10.96 1.24 -10.07
CA VAL A 393 -10.24 2.35 -10.69
C VAL A 393 -8.78 1.94 -10.91
N GLY A 394 -8.31 1.93 -12.16
CA GLY A 394 -6.90 1.85 -12.52
C GLY A 394 -6.24 3.24 -12.55
N ASP A 395 -4.97 3.32 -12.97
CA ASP A 395 -4.28 4.61 -13.10
C ASP A 395 -4.67 5.33 -14.42
N PRO A 396 -5.47 6.41 -14.38
CA PRO A 396 -5.88 7.11 -15.59
C PRO A 396 -4.70 7.71 -16.37
N TRP A 397 -3.61 8.08 -15.69
CA TRP A 397 -2.42 8.62 -16.33
C TRP A 397 -1.89 7.72 -17.45
N LYS A 398 -1.87 6.41 -17.20
CA LYS A 398 -1.39 5.42 -18.16
C LYS A 398 -2.31 5.26 -19.37
N VAL A 399 -3.60 5.54 -19.19
CA VAL A 399 -4.56 5.55 -20.30
C VAL A 399 -4.30 6.75 -21.22
N PHE A 400 -4.08 7.94 -20.62
CA PHE A 400 -3.85 9.18 -21.37
C PHE A 400 -2.44 9.29 -21.98
N ASN A 401 -1.45 8.60 -21.42
CA ASN A 401 -0.05 8.66 -21.84
C ASN A 401 0.44 7.35 -22.48
N LYS A 402 -0.46 6.51 -23.00
CA LYS A 402 -0.07 5.36 -23.84
C LYS A 402 0.67 5.89 -25.06
N LYS A 403 1.96 5.57 -25.16
CA LYS A 403 2.78 5.78 -26.35
C LYS A 403 2.60 4.62 -27.32
#